data_fdddffe27b0bb83d9935a4ea46666cba
#
_entry.id   fdddffe27b0bb83d9935a4ea46666cba
#
_cell.length_a   1.000
_cell.length_b   1.000
_cell.length_c   1.000
_cell.angle_alpha   90.00
_cell.angle_beta   90.00
_cell.angle_gamma   90.00
#
_symmetry.space_group_name_H-M   'P 1'
#
loop_
_entity.id
_entity.type
_entity.pdbx_description
1 polymer ?
#
loop_
_entity_poly.entity_id
_entity_poly.type
_entity_poly.pdbx_seq_one_letter_code
_entity_poly.pdbx_strand_id
1 'polypeptide(L)'
;MKNVLIVGASCVDIAAYVDEFPKSDEDLNPNHTVMRVSGDGFVASSVFQLLHMPNILVSSIGSGVYADAVKDVLKQFDLKPIGTSEKIAGCSYTVIDHRGLISSMRVPGGEMDFDASALDKIDVEDCSYLYFTDEMLESEFASEFVDFALSFKGNLFFDAGVSNLLAIESYLEDLFAKHPFVHIEEAELAYLSEGIDDLVEATTSLQKRIGGPLLVHLHDGSSIYKDNETMITVPYTYENIVDMSGVKQAHGAAFLAAHNAGVSLQSSIEFANEYAGKVVQLEDANLPMSYQEEQRFALKDIILKG
;
A
#
# COMPACT_ATOMS: atom_id res chain seq x y z
N MET A 1 -6.79 21.02 4.98
CA MET A 1 -7.07 19.58 4.73
C MET A 1 -6.60 18.85 5.98
N LYS A 2 -7.34 17.87 6.48
CA LYS A 2 -6.93 17.03 7.61
C LYS A 2 -5.87 16.01 7.18
N ASN A 3 -5.10 15.50 8.12
CA ASN A 3 -4.11 14.45 7.89
C ASN A 3 -4.77 13.13 7.47
N VAL A 4 -4.02 12.31 6.73
CA VAL A 4 -4.25 10.87 6.63
C VAL A 4 -3.26 10.17 7.55
N LEU A 5 -3.77 9.37 8.47
CA LEU A 5 -2.96 8.54 9.35
C LEU A 5 -2.64 7.23 8.61
N ILE A 6 -1.37 6.95 8.39
CA ILE A 6 -0.92 5.77 7.63
C ILE A 6 -0.23 4.83 8.60
N VAL A 7 -0.77 3.62 8.74
CA VAL A 7 -0.23 2.56 9.60
C VAL A 7 0.27 1.43 8.74
N GLY A 8 1.58 1.19 8.78
CA GLY A 8 2.23 0.16 7.98
C GLY A 8 3.75 0.16 8.17
N ALA A 9 4.41 -0.89 7.72
CA ALA A 9 5.85 -1.05 7.87
C ALA A 9 6.67 -0.16 6.93
N SER A 10 7.93 0.04 7.32
CA SER A 10 8.99 0.63 6.52
C SER A 10 10.24 -0.24 6.70
N CYS A 11 10.70 -0.87 5.65
CA CYS A 11 11.79 -1.84 5.68
C CYS A 11 12.73 -1.71 4.48
N VAL A 12 13.90 -2.35 4.57
CA VAL A 12 14.78 -2.55 3.42
C VAL A 12 14.25 -3.71 2.58
N ASP A 13 14.27 -3.54 1.26
CA ASP A 13 14.07 -4.60 0.29
C ASP A 13 15.35 -4.79 -0.56
N ILE A 14 15.80 -6.04 -0.66
CA ILE A 14 16.92 -6.43 -1.50
C ILE A 14 16.34 -7.11 -2.74
N ALA A 15 16.24 -6.33 -3.81
CA ALA A 15 15.65 -6.74 -5.07
C ALA A 15 16.71 -7.34 -6.01
N ALA A 16 16.44 -8.53 -6.56
CA ALA A 16 17.28 -9.23 -7.52
C ALA A 16 16.53 -9.39 -8.85
N TYR A 17 17.06 -8.81 -9.91
CA TYR A 17 16.48 -8.87 -11.25
C TYR A 17 17.05 -10.04 -12.02
N VAL A 18 16.16 -10.89 -12.54
CA VAL A 18 16.50 -12.15 -13.20
C VAL A 18 15.73 -12.30 -14.53
N ASP A 19 16.20 -13.18 -15.42
CA ASP A 19 15.45 -13.46 -16.64
C ASP A 19 14.20 -14.31 -16.33
N GLU A 20 14.34 -15.32 -15.46
CA GLU A 20 13.26 -16.19 -15.01
C GLU A 20 13.45 -16.53 -13.53
N PHE A 21 12.35 -16.85 -12.82
CA PHE A 21 12.44 -17.30 -11.43
C PHE A 21 13.25 -18.59 -11.31
N PRO A 22 14.12 -18.72 -10.28
CA PRO A 22 14.89 -19.93 -10.04
C PRO A 22 13.96 -21.12 -9.75
N LYS A 23 14.30 -22.29 -10.30
CA LYS A 23 13.67 -23.57 -9.96
C LYS A 23 14.35 -24.19 -8.75
N SER A 24 13.72 -25.21 -8.17
CA SER A 24 14.36 -26.00 -7.11
C SER A 24 15.70 -26.56 -7.61
N ASP A 25 16.72 -26.49 -6.74
CA ASP A 25 18.10 -26.97 -7.02
C ASP A 25 18.83 -26.22 -8.16
N GLU A 26 18.39 -25.01 -8.49
CA GLU A 26 19.04 -24.16 -9.48
C GLU A 26 19.84 -23.04 -8.81
N ASP A 27 21.11 -22.91 -9.16
CA ASP A 27 21.94 -21.75 -8.81
C ASP A 27 21.77 -20.67 -9.88
N LEU A 28 21.23 -19.52 -9.48
CA LEU A 28 20.99 -18.41 -10.38
C LEU A 28 21.85 -17.19 -9.98
N ASN A 29 22.51 -16.57 -10.95
CA ASN A 29 23.10 -15.26 -10.78
C ASN A 29 22.12 -14.21 -11.29
N PRO A 30 21.71 -13.25 -10.46
CA PRO A 30 20.86 -12.16 -10.93
C PRO A 30 21.63 -11.27 -11.94
N ASN A 31 20.89 -10.63 -12.84
CA ASN A 31 21.47 -9.67 -13.78
C ASN A 31 22.08 -8.47 -13.01
N HIS A 32 21.36 -8.02 -11.99
CA HIS A 32 21.84 -7.04 -10.99
C HIS A 32 20.95 -7.11 -9.74
N THR A 33 21.38 -6.39 -8.70
CA THR A 33 20.65 -6.26 -7.45
C THR A 33 20.55 -4.80 -7.04
N VAL A 34 19.43 -4.43 -6.41
CA VAL A 34 19.18 -3.12 -5.84
C VAL A 34 18.81 -3.27 -4.37
N MET A 35 19.37 -2.43 -3.50
CA MET A 35 18.90 -2.28 -2.12
C MET A 35 18.11 -0.98 -2.05
N ARG A 36 16.83 -1.08 -1.70
CA ARG A 36 15.90 0.04 -1.63
C ARG A 36 15.10 0.02 -0.34
N VAL A 37 14.40 1.11 -0.04
CA VAL A 37 13.42 1.14 1.05
C VAL A 37 12.04 0.86 0.48
N SER A 38 11.30 0.03 1.15
CA SER A 38 9.96 -0.44 0.81
C SER A 38 9.13 -0.61 2.09
N GLY A 39 8.06 -1.36 2.02
CA GLY A 39 7.06 -1.54 3.06
C GLY A 39 5.83 -0.67 2.80
N ASP A 40 4.66 -1.22 3.10
CA ASP A 40 3.38 -0.64 2.68
C ASP A 40 3.17 0.76 3.27
N GLY A 41 3.58 0.96 4.53
CA GLY A 41 3.50 2.26 5.20
C GLY A 41 4.42 3.32 4.56
N PHE A 42 5.66 2.94 4.22
CA PHE A 42 6.60 3.83 3.56
C PHE A 42 6.10 4.22 2.16
N VAL A 43 5.72 3.24 1.34
CA VAL A 43 5.25 3.50 -0.03
C VAL A 43 4.05 4.43 0.00
N ALA A 44 3.03 4.13 0.79
CA ALA A 44 1.85 4.98 0.91
C ALA A 44 2.20 6.40 1.38
N SER A 45 3.01 6.55 2.44
CA SER A 45 3.39 7.88 2.97
C SER A 45 4.23 8.68 1.98
N SER A 46 5.13 8.05 1.23
CA SER A 46 5.96 8.73 0.24
C SER A 46 5.13 9.27 -0.93
N VAL A 47 4.05 8.58 -1.34
CA VAL A 47 3.08 9.12 -2.31
C VAL A 47 2.45 10.41 -1.79
N PHE A 48 1.97 10.41 -0.54
CA PHE A 48 1.39 11.62 0.05
C PHE A 48 2.40 12.77 0.12
N GLN A 49 3.68 12.49 0.42
CA GLN A 49 4.73 13.51 0.42
C GLN A 49 5.01 14.07 -0.98
N LEU A 50 5.10 13.20 -1.99
CA LEU A 50 5.26 13.61 -3.39
C LEU A 50 4.12 14.50 -3.87
N LEU A 51 2.90 14.26 -3.38
CA LEU A 51 1.71 15.03 -3.71
C LEU A 51 1.51 16.27 -2.82
N HIS A 52 2.39 16.52 -1.85
CA HIS A 52 2.24 17.56 -0.82
C HIS A 52 0.94 17.44 -0.02
N MET A 53 0.51 16.23 0.23
CA MET A 53 -0.69 15.93 1.01
C MET A 53 -0.31 15.64 2.47
N PRO A 54 -1.04 16.21 3.43
CA PRO A 54 -0.73 16.01 4.85
C PRO A 54 -0.96 14.56 5.26
N ASN A 55 0.07 13.95 5.86
CA ASN A 55 0.00 12.59 6.38
C ASN A 55 0.85 12.43 7.64
N ILE A 56 0.55 11.40 8.41
CA ILE A 56 1.29 10.96 9.59
C ILE A 56 1.61 9.49 9.40
N LEU A 57 2.90 9.14 9.35
CA LEU A 57 3.35 7.76 9.24
C LEU A 57 3.49 7.14 10.63
N VAL A 58 2.78 6.04 10.86
CA VAL A 58 2.93 5.15 12.03
C VAL A 58 3.65 3.91 11.56
N SER A 59 4.93 3.81 11.92
CA SER A 59 5.81 2.72 11.51
C SER A 59 6.93 2.59 12.53
N SER A 60 7.24 1.39 12.95
CA SER A 60 8.45 1.10 13.70
C SER A 60 9.61 0.82 12.74
N ILE A 61 10.84 1.13 13.13
CA ILE A 61 12.00 0.98 12.23
C ILE A 61 13.03 -0.02 12.79
N GLY A 62 13.13 -0.12 14.10
CA GLY A 62 14.13 -0.96 14.75
C GLY A 62 15.53 -0.34 14.76
N SER A 63 16.55 -1.20 14.79
CA SER A 63 17.97 -0.86 14.94
C SER A 63 18.85 -1.58 13.92
N GLY A 64 20.12 -1.16 13.79
CA GLY A 64 21.12 -1.76 12.90
C GLY A 64 21.13 -1.17 11.50
N VAL A 65 21.94 -1.77 10.61
CA VAL A 65 22.27 -1.21 9.30
C VAL A 65 21.07 -1.01 8.38
N TYR A 66 20.06 -1.86 8.45
CA TYR A 66 18.83 -1.71 7.66
C TYR A 66 17.98 -0.56 8.22
N ALA A 67 17.89 -0.43 9.54
CA ALA A 67 17.21 0.69 10.17
C ALA A 67 17.86 2.04 9.79
N ASP A 68 19.18 2.10 9.71
CA ASP A 68 19.90 3.31 9.33
C ASP A 68 19.60 3.68 7.87
N ALA A 69 19.57 2.71 6.96
CA ALA A 69 19.21 2.91 5.57
C ALA A 69 17.74 3.43 5.44
N VAL A 70 16.80 2.84 6.17
CA VAL A 70 15.40 3.31 6.20
C VAL A 70 15.32 4.75 6.71
N LYS A 71 15.98 5.08 7.83
CA LYS A 71 15.99 6.43 8.40
C LYS A 71 16.53 7.49 7.43
N ASP A 72 17.57 7.15 6.67
CA ASP A 72 18.16 8.06 5.69
C ASP A 72 17.20 8.36 4.54
N VAL A 73 16.46 7.36 4.05
CA VAL A 73 15.45 7.55 3.00
C VAL A 73 14.24 8.31 3.54
N LEU A 74 13.72 7.94 4.71
CA LEU A 74 12.60 8.67 5.34
C LEU A 74 12.93 10.16 5.51
N LYS A 75 14.17 10.49 5.86
CA LYS A 75 14.62 11.88 5.95
C LYS A 75 14.60 12.60 4.60
N GLN A 76 14.91 11.92 3.49
CA GLN A 76 14.82 12.51 2.15
C GLN A 76 13.38 12.87 1.78
N PHE A 77 12.41 12.07 2.25
CA PHE A 77 10.99 12.31 2.07
C PHE A 77 10.38 13.23 3.15
N ASP A 78 11.17 13.78 4.09
CA ASP A 78 10.69 14.52 5.27
C ASP A 78 9.63 13.74 6.08
N LEU A 79 9.75 12.41 6.13
CA LEU A 79 8.90 11.52 6.90
C LEU A 79 9.47 11.29 8.30
N LYS A 80 8.62 11.43 9.31
CA LYS A 80 8.97 11.24 10.72
C LYS A 80 8.03 10.19 11.32
N PRO A 81 8.41 8.90 11.27
CA PRO A 81 7.54 7.84 11.73
C PRO A 81 7.29 7.94 13.24
N ILE A 82 6.09 7.59 13.63
CA ILE A 82 5.71 7.40 15.03
C ILE A 82 5.78 5.92 15.34
N GLY A 83 6.74 5.52 16.13
CA GLY A 83 6.99 4.15 16.53
C GLY A 83 8.48 3.91 16.73
N THR A 84 8.81 3.05 17.66
CA THR A 84 10.19 2.65 17.95
C THR A 84 10.25 1.19 18.34
N SER A 85 11.33 0.51 17.97
CA SER A 85 11.69 -0.80 18.47
C SER A 85 13.18 -0.86 18.73
N GLU A 86 13.57 -1.65 19.74
CA GLU A 86 14.98 -1.98 19.99
C GLU A 86 15.44 -3.23 19.24
N LYS A 87 14.51 -4.00 18.65
CA LYS A 87 14.85 -5.15 17.80
C LYS A 87 15.62 -4.71 16.57
N ILE A 88 16.42 -5.63 16.03
CA ILE A 88 17.09 -5.39 14.74
C ILE A 88 16.03 -5.28 13.63
N ALA A 89 16.19 -4.31 12.76
CA ALA A 89 15.31 -4.16 11.60
C ALA A 89 15.40 -5.38 10.69
N GLY A 90 14.25 -5.83 10.21
CA GLY A 90 14.14 -6.89 9.21
C GLY A 90 14.42 -6.38 7.80
N CYS A 91 14.19 -7.27 6.83
CA CYS A 91 14.30 -6.94 5.41
C CYS A 91 13.43 -7.87 4.58
N SER A 92 13.15 -7.51 3.34
CA SER A 92 12.67 -8.42 2.32
C SER A 92 13.75 -8.75 1.31
N TYR A 93 13.61 -9.91 0.69
CA TYR A 93 14.36 -10.35 -0.47
C TYR A 93 13.35 -10.57 -1.59
N THR A 94 13.45 -9.78 -2.65
CA THR A 94 12.51 -9.82 -3.77
C THR A 94 13.25 -10.25 -5.03
N VAL A 95 12.71 -11.24 -5.74
CA VAL A 95 13.16 -11.64 -7.06
C VAL A 95 12.16 -11.12 -8.08
N ILE A 96 12.65 -10.42 -9.10
CA ILE A 96 11.85 -9.81 -10.16
C ILE A 96 12.27 -10.43 -11.50
N ASP A 97 11.32 -11.02 -12.23
CA ASP A 97 11.60 -11.59 -13.56
C ASP A 97 11.49 -10.52 -14.67
N HIS A 98 11.86 -10.90 -15.90
CA HIS A 98 11.83 -10.02 -17.08
C HIS A 98 10.44 -9.46 -17.43
N ARG A 99 9.37 -9.96 -16.81
CA ARG A 99 7.99 -9.46 -16.95
C ARG A 99 7.59 -8.50 -15.83
N GLY A 100 8.50 -8.24 -14.88
CA GLY A 100 8.24 -7.45 -13.69
C GLY A 100 7.47 -8.20 -12.60
N LEU A 101 7.20 -9.50 -12.77
CA LEU A 101 6.55 -10.31 -11.74
C LEU A 101 7.48 -10.53 -10.56
N ILE A 102 6.93 -10.52 -9.36
CA ILE A 102 7.68 -10.58 -8.11
C ILE A 102 7.46 -11.90 -7.36
N SER A 103 8.50 -12.35 -6.69
CA SER A 103 8.44 -13.37 -5.64
C SER A 103 9.30 -12.89 -4.48
N SER A 104 8.73 -12.78 -3.28
CA SER A 104 9.45 -12.21 -2.14
C SER A 104 9.43 -13.11 -0.92
N MET A 105 10.47 -12.96 -0.10
CA MET A 105 10.63 -13.57 1.21
C MET A 105 10.90 -12.47 2.24
N ARG A 106 10.04 -12.34 3.24
CA ARG A 106 10.21 -11.37 4.32
C ARG A 106 10.91 -12.01 5.52
N VAL A 107 11.83 -11.27 6.10
CA VAL A 107 12.49 -11.57 7.37
C VAL A 107 12.07 -10.48 8.35
N PRO A 108 10.99 -10.70 9.14
CA PRO A 108 10.45 -9.68 10.02
C PRO A 108 11.43 -9.32 11.13
N GLY A 109 11.42 -8.05 11.52
CA GLY A 109 12.27 -7.51 12.58
C GLY A 109 11.61 -6.36 13.34
N GLY A 110 12.37 -5.30 13.61
CA GLY A 110 11.91 -4.15 14.37
C GLY A 110 10.75 -3.39 13.74
N GLU A 111 10.53 -3.48 12.43
CA GLU A 111 9.41 -2.85 11.73
C GLU A 111 8.05 -3.50 12.07
N MET A 112 8.08 -4.78 12.49
CA MET A 112 6.91 -5.53 12.94
C MET A 112 6.73 -5.51 14.47
N ASP A 113 7.68 -4.92 15.19
CA ASP A 113 7.69 -4.80 16.65
C ASP A 113 7.29 -3.39 17.06
N PHE A 114 6.01 -3.17 17.23
CA PHE A 114 5.44 -1.85 17.45
C PHE A 114 4.88 -1.72 18.88
N ASP A 115 5.36 -0.74 19.63
CA ASP A 115 4.73 -0.36 20.90
C ASP A 115 3.43 0.40 20.62
N ALA A 116 2.29 -0.29 20.78
CA ALA A 116 0.96 0.27 20.54
C ALA A 116 0.66 1.55 21.35
N SER A 117 1.38 1.78 22.48
CA SER A 117 1.27 3.03 23.25
C SER A 117 1.68 4.27 22.44
N ALA A 118 2.37 4.09 21.32
CA ALA A 118 2.67 5.19 20.40
C ALA A 118 1.41 5.73 19.71
N LEU A 119 0.37 4.90 19.54
CA LEU A 119 -0.92 5.31 18.97
C LEU A 119 -1.66 6.32 19.88
N ASP A 120 -1.49 6.23 21.19
CA ASP A 120 -2.10 7.14 22.18
C ASP A 120 -1.55 8.57 22.06
N LYS A 121 -0.41 8.75 21.41
CA LYS A 121 0.24 10.05 21.22
C LYS A 121 -0.25 10.81 19.99
N ILE A 122 -1.11 10.16 19.18
CA ILE A 122 -1.59 10.73 17.92
C ILE A 122 -2.87 11.52 18.15
N ASP A 123 -2.91 12.76 17.68
CA ASP A 123 -4.15 13.53 17.63
C ASP A 123 -5.01 13.04 16.45
N VAL A 124 -5.82 12.01 16.73
CA VAL A 124 -6.70 11.40 15.72
C VAL A 124 -7.85 12.30 15.29
N GLU A 125 -8.20 13.33 16.06
CA GLU A 125 -9.27 14.30 15.70
C GLU A 125 -8.86 15.17 14.49
N ASP A 126 -7.57 15.35 14.25
CA ASP A 126 -7.03 16.05 13.07
C ASP A 126 -6.80 15.11 11.86
N CYS A 127 -7.29 13.88 11.92
CA CYS A 127 -7.19 12.91 10.84
C CYS A 127 -8.56 12.67 10.18
N SER A 128 -8.59 12.64 8.83
CA SER A 128 -9.80 12.34 8.04
C SER A 128 -9.93 10.86 7.73
N TYR A 129 -8.80 10.22 7.50
CA TYR A 129 -8.68 8.80 7.17
C TYR A 129 -7.62 8.12 8.02
N LEU A 130 -7.86 6.86 8.32
CA LEU A 130 -6.86 5.87 8.68
C LEU A 130 -6.62 5.00 7.44
N TYR A 131 -5.42 5.10 6.85
CA TYR A 131 -4.91 4.17 5.85
C TYR A 131 -4.22 3.02 6.61
N PHE A 132 -4.83 1.85 6.57
CA PHE A 132 -4.41 0.70 7.35
C PHE A 132 -3.98 -0.44 6.43
N THR A 133 -2.75 -0.89 6.56
CA THR A 133 -2.21 -1.98 5.74
C THR A 133 -2.32 -3.31 6.47
N ASP A 134 -2.58 -4.38 5.74
CA ASP A 134 -2.77 -5.72 6.30
C ASP A 134 -1.49 -6.31 6.89
N GLU A 135 -0.31 -5.88 6.46
CA GLU A 135 0.95 -6.39 7.00
C GLU A 135 1.08 -6.21 8.52
N MET A 136 0.45 -5.19 9.10
CA MET A 136 0.45 -4.98 10.55
C MET A 136 -0.40 -6.02 11.32
N LEU A 137 -1.30 -6.70 10.61
CA LEU A 137 -2.10 -7.80 11.18
C LEU A 137 -1.31 -9.11 11.32
N GLU A 138 -0.09 -9.17 10.77
CA GLU A 138 0.83 -10.29 10.95
C GLU A 138 1.71 -10.14 12.21
N SER A 139 1.70 -8.96 12.83
CA SER A 139 2.49 -8.67 14.03
C SER A 139 1.85 -9.30 15.27
N GLU A 140 2.65 -9.45 16.34
CA GLU A 140 2.15 -9.84 17.67
C GLU A 140 1.20 -8.79 18.29
N PHE A 141 1.13 -7.61 17.71
CA PHE A 141 0.28 -6.47 18.12
C PHE A 141 -0.98 -6.30 17.23
N ALA A 142 -1.32 -7.31 16.43
CA ALA A 142 -2.44 -7.23 15.49
C ALA A 142 -3.77 -6.83 16.15
N SER A 143 -4.06 -7.37 17.34
CA SER A 143 -5.27 -7.04 18.09
C SER A 143 -5.35 -5.56 18.48
N GLU A 144 -4.24 -4.97 18.91
CA GLU A 144 -4.18 -3.56 19.29
C GLU A 144 -4.37 -2.65 18.08
N PHE A 145 -3.84 -3.02 16.92
CA PHE A 145 -4.07 -2.28 15.68
C PHE A 145 -5.51 -2.39 15.21
N VAL A 146 -6.15 -3.55 15.32
CA VAL A 146 -7.57 -3.73 15.01
C VAL A 146 -8.43 -2.90 15.96
N ASP A 147 -8.19 -2.96 17.28
CA ASP A 147 -8.91 -2.16 18.27
C ASP A 147 -8.78 -0.65 17.98
N PHE A 148 -7.57 -0.21 17.60
CA PHE A 148 -7.34 1.16 17.18
C PHE A 148 -8.16 1.50 15.92
N ALA A 149 -8.11 0.67 14.89
CA ALA A 149 -8.87 0.88 13.66
C ALA A 149 -10.38 0.94 13.92
N LEU A 150 -10.90 0.06 14.78
CA LEU A 150 -12.31 0.05 15.17
C LEU A 150 -12.72 1.28 15.98
N SER A 151 -11.84 1.80 16.83
CA SER A 151 -12.08 3.00 17.63
C SER A 151 -11.91 4.32 16.85
N PHE A 152 -11.24 4.30 15.71
CA PHE A 152 -10.97 5.47 14.90
C PHE A 152 -12.27 6.12 14.41
N LYS A 153 -12.46 7.43 14.68
CA LYS A 153 -13.71 8.13 14.38
C LYS A 153 -13.84 8.61 12.92
N GLY A 154 -12.72 8.70 12.21
CA GLY A 154 -12.70 9.04 10.78
C GLY A 154 -13.03 7.84 9.90
N ASN A 155 -12.74 7.96 8.61
CA ASN A 155 -12.94 6.89 7.65
C ASN A 155 -11.78 5.89 7.70
N LEU A 156 -12.08 4.60 7.59
CA LEU A 156 -11.07 3.55 7.45
C LEU A 156 -10.88 3.26 5.95
N PHE A 157 -9.65 3.40 5.47
CA PHE A 157 -9.19 2.90 4.18
C PHE A 157 -8.30 1.68 4.46
N PHE A 158 -8.79 0.50 4.12
CA PHE A 158 -8.10 -0.76 4.37
C PHE A 158 -7.47 -1.27 3.08
N ASP A 159 -6.14 -1.29 3.04
CA ASP A 159 -5.34 -1.79 1.92
C ASP A 159 -4.91 -3.23 2.23
N ALA A 160 -5.66 -4.20 1.70
CA ALA A 160 -5.47 -5.61 1.99
C ALA A 160 -4.60 -6.31 0.93
N GLY A 161 -3.69 -7.19 1.36
CA GLY A 161 -2.78 -7.97 0.51
C GLY A 161 -3.01 -9.49 0.59
N VAL A 162 -2.58 -10.22 -0.43
CA VAL A 162 -2.73 -11.70 -0.52
C VAL A 162 -1.82 -12.44 0.44
N SER A 163 -0.65 -11.89 0.71
CA SER A 163 0.47 -12.68 1.26
C SER A 163 0.13 -13.41 2.56
N ASN A 164 -0.90 -12.98 3.28
CA ASN A 164 -1.30 -13.60 4.54
C ASN A 164 -2.80 -13.54 4.85
N LEU A 165 -3.66 -13.52 3.82
CA LEU A 165 -5.12 -13.50 4.02
C LEU A 165 -5.59 -14.57 5.01
N LEU A 166 -5.00 -15.78 4.99
CA LEU A 166 -5.30 -16.83 5.96
C LEU A 166 -4.94 -16.43 7.41
N ALA A 167 -3.85 -15.71 7.61
CA ALA A 167 -3.43 -15.28 8.96
C ALA A 167 -4.33 -14.14 9.49
N ILE A 168 -4.83 -13.29 8.60
CA ILE A 168 -5.65 -12.13 8.98
C ILE A 168 -7.16 -12.38 8.90
N GLU A 169 -7.59 -13.54 8.42
CA GLU A 169 -9.02 -13.88 8.20
C GLU A 169 -9.87 -13.65 9.45
N SER A 170 -9.33 -13.92 10.64
CA SER A 170 -10.02 -13.69 11.91
C SER A 170 -10.32 -12.22 12.21
N TYR A 171 -9.60 -11.29 11.60
CA TYR A 171 -9.76 -9.84 11.80
C TYR A 171 -10.61 -9.19 10.71
N LEU A 172 -10.78 -9.85 9.55
CA LEU A 172 -11.48 -9.24 8.41
C LEU A 172 -12.93 -8.89 8.73
N GLU A 173 -13.66 -9.78 9.39
CA GLU A 173 -15.08 -9.54 9.72
C GLU A 173 -15.24 -8.38 10.71
N ASP A 174 -14.32 -8.24 11.67
CA ASP A 174 -14.32 -7.12 12.60
C ASP A 174 -14.05 -5.80 11.88
N LEU A 175 -13.07 -5.78 10.96
CA LEU A 175 -12.77 -4.60 10.14
C LEU A 175 -13.92 -4.27 9.18
N PHE A 176 -14.53 -5.27 8.54
CA PHE A 176 -15.67 -5.09 7.62
C PHE A 176 -16.93 -4.57 8.34
N ALA A 177 -17.11 -4.91 9.62
CA ALA A 177 -18.22 -4.37 10.42
C ALA A 177 -18.18 -2.82 10.53
N LYS A 178 -17.01 -2.20 10.26
CA LYS A 178 -16.84 -0.75 10.18
C LYS A 178 -17.20 -0.16 8.81
N HIS A 179 -17.55 -0.99 7.84
CA HIS A 179 -17.85 -0.61 6.46
C HIS A 179 -16.71 0.23 5.84
N PRO A 180 -15.45 -0.27 5.88
CA PRO A 180 -14.30 0.47 5.39
C PRO A 180 -14.38 0.70 3.89
N PHE A 181 -13.61 1.68 3.41
CA PHE A 181 -13.20 1.68 2.02
C PHE A 181 -12.09 0.61 1.88
N VAL A 182 -12.32 -0.43 1.09
CA VAL A 182 -11.34 -1.50 0.87
C VAL A 182 -10.67 -1.32 -0.48
N HIS A 183 -9.33 -1.42 -0.49
CA HIS A 183 -8.50 -1.45 -1.68
C HIS A 183 -7.79 -2.80 -1.77
N ILE A 184 -7.88 -3.46 -2.93
CA ILE A 184 -7.31 -4.78 -3.20
C ILE A 184 -6.85 -4.88 -4.65
N GLU A 185 -6.05 -5.90 -4.93
CA GLU A 185 -5.77 -6.34 -6.30
C GLU A 185 -6.69 -7.49 -6.74
N GLU A 186 -6.58 -7.86 -8.00
CA GLU A 186 -7.35 -8.94 -8.61
C GLU A 186 -7.14 -10.30 -7.91
N ALA A 187 -5.92 -10.54 -7.40
CA ALA A 187 -5.59 -11.77 -6.68
C ALA A 187 -6.34 -11.88 -5.34
N GLU A 188 -6.44 -10.78 -4.56
CA GLU A 188 -7.24 -10.74 -3.33
C GLU A 188 -8.73 -10.87 -3.64
N LEU A 189 -9.20 -10.25 -4.73
CA LEU A 189 -10.59 -10.41 -5.14
C LEU A 189 -10.92 -11.88 -5.40
N ALA A 190 -10.09 -12.59 -6.17
CA ALA A 190 -10.27 -13.99 -6.48
C ALA A 190 -10.33 -14.88 -5.20
N TYR A 191 -9.46 -14.58 -4.22
CA TYR A 191 -9.46 -15.29 -2.94
C TYR A 191 -10.69 -14.97 -2.09
N LEU A 192 -10.99 -13.68 -1.88
CA LEU A 192 -12.04 -13.21 -0.95
C LEU A 192 -13.46 -13.43 -1.50
N SER A 193 -13.62 -13.61 -2.81
CA SER A 193 -14.88 -13.94 -3.46
C SER A 193 -15.15 -15.44 -3.57
N GLU A 194 -14.31 -16.28 -2.92
CA GLU A 194 -14.47 -17.74 -2.88
C GLU A 194 -14.49 -18.42 -4.26
N GLY A 195 -13.67 -17.88 -5.19
CA GLY A 195 -13.48 -18.47 -6.52
C GLY A 195 -14.59 -18.14 -7.53
N ILE A 196 -15.26 -17.00 -7.37
CA ILE A 196 -16.14 -16.47 -8.42
C ILE A 196 -15.24 -15.94 -9.58
N ASP A 197 -15.33 -16.54 -10.76
CA ASP A 197 -14.50 -16.21 -11.92
C ASP A 197 -14.90 -14.88 -12.61
N ASP A 198 -16.16 -14.51 -12.58
CA ASP A 198 -16.64 -13.25 -13.18
C ASP A 198 -16.27 -12.07 -12.30
N LEU A 199 -15.45 -11.16 -12.80
CA LEU A 199 -14.95 -10.00 -12.05
C LEU A 199 -16.04 -9.07 -11.53
N VAL A 200 -17.14 -8.91 -12.26
CA VAL A 200 -18.28 -8.06 -11.87
C VAL A 200 -19.06 -8.72 -10.74
N GLU A 201 -19.29 -10.02 -10.86
CA GLU A 201 -19.98 -10.82 -9.84
C GLU A 201 -19.13 -10.92 -8.58
N ALA A 202 -17.82 -11.22 -8.70
CA ALA A 202 -16.86 -11.27 -7.60
C ALA A 202 -16.80 -9.94 -6.83
N THR A 203 -16.62 -8.83 -7.56
CA THR A 203 -16.59 -7.48 -6.98
C THR A 203 -17.89 -7.14 -6.27
N THR A 204 -19.04 -7.51 -6.86
CA THR A 204 -20.35 -7.25 -6.26
C THR A 204 -20.59 -8.10 -5.01
N SER A 205 -20.17 -9.36 -5.02
CA SER A 205 -20.28 -10.26 -3.87
C SER A 205 -19.44 -9.77 -2.70
N LEU A 206 -18.16 -9.46 -2.95
CA LEU A 206 -17.25 -8.98 -1.93
C LEU A 206 -17.68 -7.61 -1.37
N GLN A 207 -18.11 -6.67 -2.22
CA GLN A 207 -18.60 -5.37 -1.76
C GLN A 207 -19.81 -5.50 -0.81
N LYS A 208 -20.70 -6.44 -1.07
CA LYS A 208 -21.85 -6.71 -0.15
C LYS A 208 -21.38 -7.23 1.20
N ARG A 209 -20.34 -8.07 1.24
CA ARG A 209 -19.75 -8.57 2.48
C ARG A 209 -19.07 -7.45 3.27
N ILE A 210 -18.33 -6.56 2.60
CA ILE A 210 -17.66 -5.40 3.20
C ILE A 210 -18.70 -4.36 3.70
N GLY A 211 -19.78 -4.15 2.95
CA GLY A 211 -20.78 -3.12 3.22
C GLY A 211 -20.32 -1.68 2.96
N GLY A 212 -19.05 -1.47 2.66
CA GLY A 212 -18.41 -0.20 2.28
C GLY A 212 -17.97 -0.19 0.83
N PRO A 213 -17.32 0.91 0.35
CA PRO A 213 -16.77 0.97 -1.00
C PRO A 213 -15.61 -0.02 -1.19
N LEU A 214 -15.51 -0.56 -2.42
CA LEU A 214 -14.45 -1.47 -2.85
C LEU A 214 -13.80 -0.93 -4.11
N LEU A 215 -12.47 -0.81 -4.11
CA LEU A 215 -11.64 -0.49 -5.26
C LEU A 215 -10.72 -1.69 -5.54
N VAL A 216 -10.87 -2.27 -6.72
CA VAL A 216 -10.07 -3.40 -7.19
C VAL A 216 -9.12 -2.90 -8.27
N HIS A 217 -7.82 -3.06 -8.05
CA HIS A 217 -6.78 -2.78 -9.03
C HIS A 217 -6.46 -4.06 -9.79
N LEU A 218 -6.63 -4.04 -11.10
CA LEU A 218 -6.46 -5.21 -11.95
C LEU A 218 -5.01 -5.34 -12.44
N HIS A 219 -4.64 -6.54 -12.82
CA HIS A 219 -3.28 -6.86 -13.26
C HIS A 219 -2.82 -6.07 -14.49
N ASP A 220 -3.74 -5.65 -15.36
CA ASP A 220 -3.43 -4.83 -16.54
C ASP A 220 -3.28 -3.33 -16.23
N GLY A 221 -3.56 -2.93 -14.98
CA GLY A 221 -3.56 -1.54 -14.51
C GLY A 221 -4.94 -0.88 -14.51
N SER A 222 -5.97 -1.53 -15.04
CA SER A 222 -7.36 -1.06 -14.95
C SER A 222 -7.86 -1.13 -13.51
N SER A 223 -8.97 -0.43 -13.22
CA SER A 223 -9.59 -0.49 -11.91
C SER A 223 -11.10 -0.67 -11.99
N ILE A 224 -11.64 -1.43 -11.03
CA ILE A 224 -13.09 -1.56 -10.81
C ILE A 224 -13.41 -0.97 -9.44
N TYR A 225 -14.32 -0.01 -9.41
CA TYR A 225 -14.89 0.53 -8.17
C TYR A 225 -16.32 0.06 -8.01
N LYS A 226 -16.72 -0.27 -6.79
CA LYS A 226 -18.09 -0.63 -6.44
C LYS A 226 -18.44 -0.12 -5.04
N ASP A 227 -19.59 0.55 -4.94
CA ASP A 227 -20.29 0.81 -3.69
C ASP A 227 -21.75 0.34 -3.78
N ASN A 228 -22.60 0.75 -2.86
CA ASN A 228 -24.01 0.33 -2.83
C ASN A 228 -24.82 0.80 -4.06
N GLU A 229 -24.44 1.91 -4.67
CA GLU A 229 -25.20 2.57 -5.74
C GLU A 229 -24.51 2.49 -7.10
N THR A 230 -23.17 2.53 -7.08
CA THR A 230 -22.36 2.79 -8.28
C THR A 230 -21.38 1.64 -8.55
N MET A 231 -21.18 1.33 -9.82
CA MET A 231 -20.08 0.51 -10.31
C MET A 231 -19.41 1.21 -11.47
N ILE A 232 -18.10 1.38 -11.42
CA ILE A 232 -17.31 2.07 -12.44
C ILE A 232 -16.12 1.18 -12.79
N THR A 233 -15.87 0.98 -14.08
CA THR A 233 -14.61 0.41 -14.58
C THR A 233 -13.83 1.51 -15.27
N VAL A 234 -12.61 1.72 -14.84
CA VAL A 234 -11.68 2.70 -15.42
C VAL A 234 -10.55 1.91 -16.11
N PRO A 235 -10.57 1.87 -17.45
CA PRO A 235 -9.57 1.12 -18.22
C PRO A 235 -8.20 1.80 -18.12
N TYR A 236 -7.18 0.98 -18.06
CA TYR A 236 -5.78 1.37 -18.19
C TYR A 236 -4.98 0.19 -18.74
N THR A 237 -3.78 0.46 -19.23
CA THR A 237 -2.87 -0.61 -19.66
C THR A 237 -1.45 -0.20 -19.31
N TYR A 238 -0.79 -1.04 -18.52
CA TYR A 238 0.61 -0.84 -18.18
C TYR A 238 1.51 -0.99 -19.41
N GLU A 239 2.43 -0.07 -19.55
CA GLU A 239 3.46 -0.07 -20.57
C GLU A 239 4.84 -0.19 -19.93
N ASN A 240 5.74 -0.92 -20.59
CA ASN A 240 7.14 -1.05 -20.16
C ASN A 240 7.28 -1.51 -18.70
N ILE A 241 6.62 -2.60 -18.34
CA ILE A 241 6.67 -3.17 -17.00
C ILE A 241 8.11 -3.59 -16.67
N VAL A 242 8.66 -3.02 -15.61
CA VAL A 242 9.99 -3.32 -15.06
C VAL A 242 9.86 -4.04 -13.72
N ASP A 243 9.01 -3.53 -12.83
CA ASP A 243 8.87 -4.04 -11.47
C ASP A 243 7.48 -3.73 -10.91
N MET A 244 6.78 -4.76 -10.43
CA MET A 244 5.45 -4.63 -9.83
C MET A 244 5.49 -4.34 -8.31
N SER A 245 6.68 -4.26 -7.71
CA SER A 245 6.81 -3.97 -6.27
C SER A 245 6.24 -2.60 -5.92
N GLY A 246 5.44 -2.53 -4.87
CA GLY A 246 4.86 -1.27 -4.36
C GLY A 246 3.77 -0.65 -5.24
N VAL A 247 3.48 -1.21 -6.41
CA VAL A 247 2.50 -0.67 -7.37
C VAL A 247 1.11 -0.58 -6.75
N LYS A 248 0.67 -1.62 -6.03
CA LYS A 248 -0.61 -1.63 -5.31
C LYS A 248 -0.71 -0.49 -4.30
N GLN A 249 0.27 -0.37 -3.41
CA GLN A 249 0.28 0.65 -2.36
C GLN A 249 0.35 2.06 -2.96
N ALA A 250 1.14 2.23 -4.03
CA ALA A 250 1.22 3.49 -4.76
C ALA A 250 -0.13 3.88 -5.39
N HIS A 251 -0.85 2.91 -5.99
CA HIS A 251 -2.19 3.09 -6.54
C HIS A 251 -3.19 3.51 -5.45
N GLY A 252 -3.30 2.73 -4.37
CA GLY A 252 -4.23 3.01 -3.27
C GLY A 252 -3.97 4.35 -2.60
N ALA A 253 -2.70 4.69 -2.38
CA ALA A 253 -2.31 5.98 -1.79
C ALA A 253 -2.58 7.16 -2.73
N ALA A 254 -2.29 7.05 -4.03
CA ALA A 254 -2.58 8.09 -5.01
C ALA A 254 -4.09 8.31 -5.16
N PHE A 255 -4.88 7.22 -5.19
CA PHE A 255 -6.33 7.30 -5.17
C PHE A 255 -6.83 8.07 -3.93
N LEU A 256 -6.42 7.64 -2.73
CA LEU A 256 -6.90 8.26 -1.50
C LEU A 256 -6.45 9.72 -1.39
N ALA A 257 -5.24 10.06 -1.82
CA ALA A 257 -4.75 11.42 -1.84
C ALA A 257 -5.62 12.33 -2.73
N ALA A 258 -5.92 11.90 -3.96
CA ALA A 258 -6.79 12.64 -4.88
C ALA A 258 -8.23 12.74 -4.36
N HIS A 259 -8.79 11.64 -3.88
CA HIS A 259 -10.15 11.59 -3.34
C HIS A 259 -10.31 12.48 -2.11
N ASN A 260 -9.36 12.43 -1.16
CA ASN A 260 -9.35 13.28 0.04
C ASN A 260 -9.12 14.77 -0.30
N ALA A 261 -8.52 15.07 -1.46
CA ALA A 261 -8.40 16.43 -2.00
C ALA A 261 -9.70 16.96 -2.64
N GLY A 262 -10.75 16.14 -2.72
CA GLY A 262 -12.04 16.50 -3.31
C GLY A 262 -12.13 16.30 -4.82
N VAL A 263 -11.19 15.55 -5.42
CA VAL A 263 -11.27 15.13 -6.82
C VAL A 263 -12.44 14.15 -7.00
N SER A 264 -13.11 14.20 -8.14
CA SER A 264 -14.21 13.28 -8.45
C SER A 264 -13.74 11.82 -8.36
N LEU A 265 -14.65 10.90 -8.02
CA LEU A 265 -14.33 9.49 -7.89
C LEU A 265 -13.61 8.94 -9.14
N GLN A 266 -14.19 9.14 -10.30
CA GLN A 266 -13.61 8.67 -11.57
C GLN A 266 -12.22 9.25 -11.81
N SER A 267 -12.04 10.56 -11.67
CA SER A 267 -10.74 11.22 -11.89
C SER A 267 -9.71 10.80 -10.82
N SER A 268 -10.14 10.46 -9.61
CA SER A 268 -9.24 9.91 -8.58
C SER A 268 -8.71 8.53 -8.96
N ILE A 269 -9.56 7.68 -9.57
CA ILE A 269 -9.14 6.36 -10.06
C ILE A 269 -8.22 6.51 -11.29
N GLU A 270 -8.60 7.39 -12.25
CA GLU A 270 -7.75 7.68 -13.43
C GLU A 270 -6.35 8.13 -12.99
N PHE A 271 -6.28 9.06 -12.04
CA PHE A 271 -5.01 9.53 -11.48
C PHE A 271 -4.20 8.42 -10.80
N ALA A 272 -4.86 7.53 -10.04
CA ALA A 272 -4.22 6.41 -9.38
C ALA A 272 -3.62 5.41 -10.39
N ASN A 273 -4.38 5.08 -11.44
CA ASN A 273 -3.91 4.21 -12.53
C ASN A 273 -2.68 4.80 -13.23
N GLU A 274 -2.70 6.11 -13.55
CA GLU A 274 -1.57 6.81 -14.16
C GLU A 274 -0.35 6.84 -13.24
N TYR A 275 -0.55 7.07 -11.92
CA TYR A 275 0.53 7.07 -10.94
C TYR A 275 1.18 5.69 -10.85
N ALA A 276 0.39 4.63 -10.69
CA ALA A 276 0.84 3.25 -10.67
C ALA A 276 1.57 2.87 -11.97
N GLY A 277 1.05 3.33 -13.13
CA GLY A 277 1.68 3.14 -14.44
C GLY A 277 3.05 3.80 -14.60
N LYS A 278 3.40 4.79 -13.78
CA LYS A 278 4.76 5.35 -13.72
C LYS A 278 5.65 4.54 -12.77
N VAL A 279 5.10 4.08 -11.65
CA VAL A 279 5.85 3.26 -10.67
C VAL A 279 6.31 1.97 -11.32
N VAL A 280 5.44 1.27 -12.03
CA VAL A 280 5.73 -0.03 -12.67
C VAL A 280 6.90 0.00 -13.68
N GLN A 281 7.27 1.19 -14.16
CA GLN A 281 8.37 1.40 -15.11
C GLN A 281 9.74 1.61 -14.43
N LEU A 282 9.80 1.58 -13.11
CA LEU A 282 11.01 1.85 -12.33
C LEU A 282 11.49 0.60 -11.60
N GLU A 283 12.79 0.56 -11.32
CA GLU A 283 13.40 -0.42 -10.43
C GLU A 283 13.31 0.02 -8.95
N ASP A 284 12.16 0.56 -8.56
CA ASP A 284 11.90 1.06 -7.21
C ASP A 284 10.45 0.76 -6.81
N ALA A 285 10.21 0.67 -5.52
CA ALA A 285 8.87 0.44 -5.00
C ALA A 285 7.96 1.69 -5.07
N ASN A 286 8.50 2.85 -5.44
CA ASN A 286 7.76 4.10 -5.58
C ASN A 286 8.51 5.12 -6.45
N LEU A 287 7.83 6.22 -6.80
CA LEU A 287 8.47 7.33 -7.49
C LEU A 287 9.48 8.04 -6.57
N PRO A 288 10.70 8.37 -7.06
CA PRO A 288 11.66 9.14 -6.28
C PRO A 288 11.23 10.62 -6.17
N MET A 289 11.82 11.33 -5.20
CA MET A 289 11.51 12.74 -4.93
C MET A 289 11.72 13.67 -6.15
N SER A 290 12.50 13.25 -7.14
CA SER A 290 12.66 14.00 -8.40
C SER A 290 11.36 14.15 -9.19
N TYR A 291 10.36 13.31 -8.96
CA TYR A 291 9.02 13.38 -9.58
C TYR A 291 8.05 14.29 -8.80
N GLN A 292 8.45 14.85 -7.65
CA GLN A 292 7.55 15.59 -6.76
C GLN A 292 6.81 16.74 -7.47
N GLU A 293 7.52 17.59 -8.21
CA GLU A 293 6.88 18.72 -8.89
C GLU A 293 5.91 18.26 -9.97
N GLU A 294 6.26 17.24 -10.74
CA GLU A 294 5.41 16.69 -11.79
C GLU A 294 4.10 16.13 -11.19
N GLN A 295 4.18 15.30 -10.16
CA GLN A 295 3.01 14.67 -9.55
C GLN A 295 2.12 15.70 -8.84
N ARG A 296 2.72 16.69 -8.18
CA ARG A 296 2.00 17.79 -7.57
C ARG A 296 1.24 18.62 -8.61
N PHE A 297 1.83 18.92 -9.77
CA PHE A 297 1.14 19.61 -10.83
C PHE A 297 0.00 18.78 -11.42
N ALA A 298 0.20 17.48 -11.64
CA ALA A 298 -0.82 16.59 -12.14
C ALA A 298 -2.05 16.56 -11.20
N LEU A 299 -1.85 16.39 -9.91
CA LEU A 299 -2.94 16.42 -8.93
C LEU A 299 -3.63 17.80 -8.90
N LYS A 300 -2.87 18.89 -8.91
CA LYS A 300 -3.43 20.25 -8.91
C LYS A 300 -4.26 20.54 -10.15
N ASP A 301 -3.82 20.08 -11.30
CA ASP A 301 -4.56 20.24 -12.58
C ASP A 301 -5.92 19.53 -12.55
N ILE A 302 -5.99 18.35 -11.91
CA ILE A 302 -7.25 17.62 -11.78
C ILE A 302 -8.19 18.35 -10.80
N ILE A 303 -7.69 18.85 -9.68
CA ILE A 303 -8.47 19.64 -8.71
C ILE A 303 -9.07 20.89 -9.36
N LEU A 304 -8.33 21.55 -10.27
CA LEU A 304 -8.81 22.77 -10.93
C LEU A 304 -9.82 22.51 -12.06
N LYS A 305 -9.89 21.27 -12.59
CA LYS A 305 -10.80 20.88 -13.67
C LYS A 305 -12.12 20.26 -13.16
N GLY A 306 -12.16 19.80 -11.93
CA GLY A 306 -13.34 19.24 -11.27
C GLY A 306 -14.10 20.31 -10.50
#